data_35d0eb159e130097862b4e41257c12ab
#
_entry.id   35d0eb159e130097862b4e41257c12ab
#
_cell.length_a   1.000
_cell.length_b   1.000
_cell.length_c   1.000
_cell.angle_alpha   90.00
_cell.angle_beta   90.00
_cell.angle_gamma   90.00
#
_symmetry.space_group_name_H-M   'P 1'
#
loop_
_entity.id
_entity.type
_entity.pdbx_description
1 polymer ?
#
loop_
_entity_poly.entity_id
_entity_poly.type
_entity_poly.pdbx_seq_one_letter_code
_entity_poly.pdbx_strand_id
1 'polypeptide(L)'
;MLTRRQATSIFGATALASIGGLDVVPSRARAADPTPADLAMPGPLGDVWLGSQDAKCTIIEYASMTCSHCAAFHRDTWPKLKATYIDTGKVHFTLREFPLDPLAAAGFMLARCAGDDKYYAMIDLLFDKQNDWAFVKKPVDALAALTKQAGFTQKSFEECLKNQEIRAGVEAVRSRAGTILGVDATPTFFINGKRYDGEMSFEAMDKIIAPIVNS
;
A
#
# COMPACT_ATOMS: atom_id res chain seq x y z
N MET A 1 -7.65 81.44 -40.30
CA MET A 1 -7.79 81.27 -41.78
C MET A 1 -7.65 79.76 -42.08
N LEU A 2 -8.76 79.18 -42.49
CA LEU A 2 -8.97 78.27 -43.63
C LEU A 2 -7.87 77.22 -43.85
N THR A 3 -8.17 75.90 -44.07
CA THR A 3 -9.23 75.23 -44.83
C THR A 3 -9.23 73.74 -44.54
N ARG A 4 -10.41 73.17 -44.63
CA ARG A 4 -10.76 71.74 -44.76
C ARG A 4 -10.02 71.04 -45.88
N ARG A 5 -9.70 69.74 -45.68
CA ARG A 5 -9.93 68.72 -46.73
C ARG A 5 -10.11 67.35 -46.08
N GLN A 6 -11.17 66.71 -46.49
CA GLN A 6 -11.60 65.34 -46.23
C GLN A 6 -10.67 64.34 -46.92
N ALA A 7 -10.46 63.22 -46.32
CA ALA A 7 -10.12 61.99 -47.05
C ALA A 7 -10.57 60.74 -46.24
N THR A 8 -11.63 60.18 -46.70
CA THR A 8 -12.08 58.82 -46.91
C THR A 8 -11.56 57.69 -45.97
N SER A 9 -12.53 57.13 -45.32
CA SER A 9 -12.49 55.90 -44.57
C SER A 9 -12.20 54.67 -45.47
N ILE A 10 -11.25 53.82 -45.06
CA ILE A 10 -11.16 52.47 -45.57
C ILE A 10 -11.34 51.56 -44.36
N PHE A 11 -12.48 50.90 -44.27
CA PHE A 11 -12.75 49.81 -43.34
C PHE A 11 -11.98 48.58 -43.80
N GLY A 12 -10.90 48.22 -43.08
CA GLY A 12 -10.26 46.94 -43.16
C GLY A 12 -10.81 46.02 -42.09
N ALA A 13 -11.65 45.08 -42.46
CA ALA A 13 -12.12 44.03 -41.59
C ALA A 13 -10.99 43.05 -41.36
N THR A 14 -10.33 43.11 -40.21
CA THR A 14 -9.42 42.08 -39.75
C THR A 14 -10.22 40.97 -39.07
N ALA A 15 -10.37 39.86 -39.74
CA ALA A 15 -10.90 38.62 -39.16
C ALA A 15 -9.88 38.09 -38.14
N LEU A 16 -10.22 38.18 -36.86
CA LEU A 16 -9.53 37.44 -35.79
C LEU A 16 -9.91 35.98 -35.91
N ALA A 17 -9.01 35.18 -36.47
CA ALA A 17 -9.06 33.74 -36.36
C ALA A 17 -8.68 33.37 -34.89
N SER A 18 -9.68 33.07 -34.08
CA SER A 18 -9.50 32.44 -32.76
C SER A 18 -8.98 31.00 -32.97
N ILE A 19 -7.67 30.86 -32.87
CA ILE A 19 -7.04 29.54 -32.74
C ILE A 19 -7.44 29.02 -31.36
N GLY A 20 -8.44 28.16 -31.31
CA GLY A 20 -8.78 27.39 -30.10
C GLY A 20 -7.59 26.53 -29.69
N GLY A 21 -6.84 27.00 -28.73
CA GLY A 21 -5.83 26.16 -28.08
C GLY A 21 -6.54 24.96 -27.46
N LEU A 22 -6.35 23.80 -28.06
CA LEU A 22 -6.59 22.56 -27.37
C LEU A 22 -5.55 22.47 -26.24
N ASP A 23 -5.97 22.79 -25.01
CA ASP A 23 -5.22 22.44 -23.82
C ASP A 23 -5.08 20.91 -23.77
N VAL A 24 -4.01 20.42 -24.37
CA VAL A 24 -3.58 19.04 -24.19
C VAL A 24 -3.11 18.93 -22.75
N VAL A 25 -4.03 18.65 -21.82
CA VAL A 25 -3.68 18.24 -20.47
C VAL A 25 -2.84 16.98 -20.63
N PRO A 26 -1.55 16.99 -20.25
CA PRO A 26 -0.74 15.78 -20.34
C PRO A 26 -1.40 14.71 -19.48
N SER A 27 -1.98 13.70 -20.12
CA SER A 27 -2.43 12.50 -19.43
C SER A 27 -1.19 11.97 -18.71
N ARG A 28 -1.25 11.96 -17.38
CA ARG A 28 -0.20 11.34 -16.56
C ARG A 28 -0.10 9.92 -17.06
N ALA A 29 0.98 9.59 -17.77
CA ALA A 29 1.24 8.25 -18.24
C ALA A 29 1.17 7.33 -16.99
N ARG A 30 0.15 6.48 -16.95
CA ARG A 30 0.06 5.44 -15.91
C ARG A 30 1.32 4.61 -16.09
N ALA A 31 2.08 4.42 -15.01
CA ALA A 31 3.21 3.51 -15.05
C ALA A 31 2.73 2.17 -15.62
N ALA A 32 3.54 1.54 -16.46
CA ALA A 32 3.21 0.22 -16.99
C ALA A 32 2.90 -0.72 -15.81
N ASP A 33 1.95 -1.64 -16.00
CA ASP A 33 1.65 -2.61 -14.96
C ASP A 33 2.93 -3.36 -14.57
N PRO A 34 3.19 -3.60 -13.26
CA PRO A 34 4.40 -4.24 -12.81
C PRO A 34 4.54 -5.65 -13.41
N THR A 35 5.75 -6.00 -13.81
CA THR A 35 6.03 -7.34 -14.33
C THR A 35 6.01 -8.39 -13.20
N PRO A 36 5.80 -9.67 -13.52
CA PRO A 36 5.95 -10.74 -12.53
C PRO A 36 7.31 -10.74 -11.83
N ALA A 37 8.39 -10.37 -12.54
CA ALA A 37 9.73 -10.24 -11.97
C ALA A 37 9.83 -9.10 -10.95
N ASP A 38 9.13 -7.98 -11.20
CA ASP A 38 9.07 -6.87 -10.26
C ASP A 38 8.36 -7.25 -8.97
N LEU A 39 7.29 -8.02 -9.07
CA LEU A 39 6.53 -8.50 -7.91
C LEU A 39 7.26 -9.60 -7.14
N ALA A 40 8.01 -10.47 -7.83
CA ALA A 40 8.78 -11.53 -7.22
C ALA A 40 9.99 -11.04 -6.42
N MET A 41 10.46 -9.81 -6.66
CA MET A 41 11.61 -9.24 -5.95
C MET A 41 11.22 -8.86 -4.51
N PRO A 42 11.82 -9.52 -3.48
CA PRO A 42 11.55 -9.18 -2.09
C PRO A 42 12.20 -7.84 -1.71
N GLY A 43 11.76 -7.28 -0.59
CA GLY A 43 12.48 -6.18 0.05
C GLY A 43 13.80 -6.62 0.69
N PRO A 44 14.63 -5.67 1.18
CA PRO A 44 15.92 -5.99 1.81
C PRO A 44 15.81 -6.89 3.06
N LEU A 45 14.67 -6.87 3.74
CA LEU A 45 14.40 -7.70 4.91
C LEU A 45 13.81 -9.09 4.56
N GLY A 46 13.66 -9.39 3.27
CA GLY A 46 12.94 -10.57 2.81
C GLY A 46 11.42 -10.45 2.95
N ASP A 47 10.71 -11.41 2.37
CA ASP A 47 9.27 -11.55 2.57
C ASP A 47 9.01 -12.64 3.62
N VAL A 48 8.03 -12.41 4.51
CA VAL A 48 7.52 -13.44 5.41
C VAL A 48 6.29 -14.06 4.74
N TRP A 49 6.43 -15.28 4.26
CA TRP A 49 5.41 -15.95 3.51
C TRP A 49 4.54 -16.87 4.35
N LEU A 50 3.26 -16.99 4.01
CA LEU A 50 2.30 -17.96 4.54
C LEU A 50 1.75 -18.83 3.41
N GLY A 51 1.37 -20.07 3.75
CA GLY A 51 0.83 -21.03 2.80
C GLY A 51 1.92 -21.77 2.01
N SER A 52 1.49 -22.52 1.00
CA SER A 52 2.41 -23.36 0.21
C SER A 52 3.11 -22.52 -0.87
N GLN A 53 4.41 -22.72 -1.01
CA GLN A 53 5.20 -22.14 -2.11
C GLN A 53 4.72 -22.64 -3.49
N ASP A 54 4.14 -23.85 -3.54
CA ASP A 54 3.63 -24.48 -4.77
C ASP A 54 2.17 -24.10 -5.07
N ALA A 55 1.58 -23.16 -4.31
CA ALA A 55 0.21 -22.75 -4.52
C ALA A 55 0.03 -22.09 -5.90
N LYS A 56 -1.09 -22.42 -6.59
CA LYS A 56 -1.44 -21.82 -7.89
C LYS A 56 -1.76 -20.33 -7.82
N CYS A 57 -2.12 -19.84 -6.64
CA CYS A 57 -2.48 -18.45 -6.40
C CYS A 57 -1.51 -17.80 -5.43
N THR A 58 -0.88 -16.70 -5.86
CA THR A 58 -0.02 -15.87 -5.03
C THR A 58 -0.72 -14.55 -4.74
N ILE A 59 -0.69 -14.11 -3.49
CA ILE A 59 -1.23 -12.83 -3.05
C ILE A 59 -0.15 -12.04 -2.33
N ILE A 60 0.09 -10.82 -2.80
CA ILE A 60 0.94 -9.83 -2.13
C ILE A 60 0.04 -8.67 -1.69
N GLU A 61 -0.04 -8.41 -0.39
CA GLU A 61 -0.72 -7.26 0.17
C GLU A 61 0.29 -6.17 0.51
N TYR A 62 0.05 -4.94 0.06
CA TYR A 62 0.74 -3.75 0.56
C TYR A 62 -0.19 -3.03 1.53
N ALA A 63 0.23 -2.93 2.80
CA ALA A 63 -0.59 -2.42 3.88
C ALA A 63 0.14 -1.36 4.71
N SER A 64 -0.63 -0.58 5.48
CA SER A 64 -0.12 0.35 6.47
C SER A 64 -0.77 0.10 7.83
N MET A 65 0.04 0.11 8.88
CA MET A 65 -0.41 -0.14 10.26
C MET A 65 -1.36 0.93 10.80
N THR A 66 -1.38 2.12 10.20
CA THR A 66 -2.31 3.21 10.55
C THR A 66 -3.48 3.36 9.58
N CYS A 67 -3.59 2.49 8.57
CA CYS A 67 -4.68 2.50 7.62
C CYS A 67 -5.91 1.77 8.18
N SER A 68 -7.04 2.48 8.32
CA SER A 68 -8.30 1.91 8.83
C SER A 68 -8.89 0.84 7.90
N HIS A 69 -8.73 0.99 6.57
CA HIS A 69 -9.18 -0.01 5.60
C HIS A 69 -8.35 -1.29 5.66
N CYS A 70 -7.05 -1.20 5.96
CA CYS A 70 -6.22 -2.37 6.22
C CYS A 70 -6.69 -3.10 7.49
N ALA A 71 -6.95 -2.36 8.58
CA ALA A 71 -7.49 -2.96 9.80
C ALA A 71 -8.87 -3.59 9.60
N ALA A 72 -9.75 -2.96 8.79
CA ALA A 72 -11.05 -3.54 8.44
C ALA A 72 -10.88 -4.84 7.64
N PHE A 73 -10.01 -4.87 6.64
CA PHE A 73 -9.68 -6.10 5.91
C PHE A 73 -9.17 -7.21 6.84
N HIS A 74 -8.22 -6.88 7.74
CA HIS A 74 -7.65 -7.84 8.68
C HIS A 74 -8.66 -8.33 9.73
N ARG A 75 -9.67 -7.54 10.10
CA ARG A 75 -10.74 -7.95 10.99
C ARG A 75 -11.80 -8.80 10.30
N ASP A 76 -12.25 -8.38 9.11
CA ASP A 76 -13.50 -8.86 8.50
C ASP A 76 -13.25 -9.92 7.41
N THR A 77 -12.12 -9.86 6.71
CA THR A 77 -11.82 -10.74 5.56
C THR A 77 -10.68 -11.71 5.84
N TRP A 78 -9.59 -11.22 6.45
CA TRP A 78 -8.35 -11.99 6.65
C TRP A 78 -8.55 -13.34 7.37
N PRO A 79 -9.31 -13.46 8.48
CA PRO A 79 -9.44 -14.73 9.18
C PRO A 79 -10.03 -15.82 8.29
N LYS A 80 -11.05 -15.47 7.48
CA LYS A 80 -11.71 -16.39 6.57
C LYS A 80 -10.85 -16.71 5.35
N LEU A 81 -10.15 -15.72 4.78
CA LEU A 81 -9.20 -15.91 3.69
C LEU A 81 -8.07 -16.86 4.11
N LYS A 82 -7.50 -16.61 5.30
CA LYS A 82 -6.43 -17.44 5.87
C LYS A 82 -6.88 -18.88 6.05
N ALA A 83 -7.97 -19.11 6.75
CA ALA A 83 -8.47 -20.46 7.04
C ALA A 83 -8.91 -21.21 5.78
N THR A 84 -9.48 -20.52 4.77
CA THR A 84 -10.01 -21.18 3.57
C THR A 84 -8.95 -21.51 2.53
N TYR A 85 -7.97 -20.61 2.36
CA TYR A 85 -7.04 -20.67 1.24
C TYR A 85 -5.59 -20.81 1.63
N ILE A 86 -5.12 -20.09 2.67
CA ILE A 86 -3.70 -20.05 3.03
C ILE A 86 -3.33 -21.28 3.85
N ASP A 87 -4.08 -21.56 4.93
CA ASP A 87 -3.83 -22.70 5.80
C ASP A 87 -4.08 -24.05 5.11
N THR A 88 -4.87 -24.04 4.02
CA THR A 88 -5.10 -25.23 3.16
C THR A 88 -4.07 -25.37 2.04
N GLY A 89 -3.06 -24.48 1.95
CA GLY A 89 -2.01 -24.52 0.95
C GLY A 89 -2.42 -24.12 -0.46
N LYS A 90 -3.62 -23.55 -0.65
CA LYS A 90 -4.14 -23.12 -1.95
C LYS A 90 -3.64 -21.76 -2.38
N VAL A 91 -3.22 -20.93 -1.43
CA VAL A 91 -2.70 -19.56 -1.63
C VAL A 91 -1.36 -19.43 -0.93
N HIS A 92 -0.41 -18.82 -1.62
CA HIS A 92 0.86 -18.32 -1.09
C HIS A 92 0.73 -16.82 -0.87
N PHE A 93 0.83 -16.37 0.37
CA PHE A 93 0.52 -15.00 0.77
C PHE A 93 1.70 -14.32 1.46
N THR A 94 1.93 -13.05 1.14
CA THR A 94 2.79 -12.17 1.92
C THR A 94 2.18 -10.78 2.08
N LEU A 95 2.42 -10.16 3.25
CA LEU A 95 2.17 -8.75 3.49
C LEU A 95 3.51 -8.00 3.41
N ARG A 96 3.55 -6.94 2.60
CA ARG A 96 4.69 -6.03 2.45
C ARG A 96 4.37 -4.67 3.03
N GLU A 97 5.34 -4.07 3.66
CA GLU A 97 5.21 -2.82 4.39
C GLU A 97 5.02 -1.64 3.43
N PHE A 98 3.93 -0.90 3.62
CA PHE A 98 3.70 0.38 2.95
C PHE A 98 3.27 1.45 3.97
N PRO A 99 4.16 1.82 4.91
CA PRO A 99 3.81 2.78 5.95
C PRO A 99 3.43 4.13 5.35
N LEU A 100 2.26 4.65 5.76
CA LEU A 100 1.77 5.98 5.35
C LEU A 100 2.36 7.10 6.21
N ASP A 101 2.86 6.76 7.39
CA ASP A 101 3.42 7.70 8.37
C ASP A 101 4.49 7.02 9.25
N PRO A 102 5.24 7.80 10.07
CA PRO A 102 6.27 7.24 10.94
C PRO A 102 5.76 6.28 12.00
N LEU A 103 4.50 6.43 12.45
CA LEU A 103 3.92 5.53 13.44
C LEU A 103 3.60 4.15 12.82
N ALA A 104 3.12 4.13 11.58
CA ALA A 104 2.96 2.90 10.81
C ALA A 104 4.29 2.18 10.59
N ALA A 105 5.36 2.95 10.30
CA ALA A 105 6.70 2.39 10.18
C ALA A 105 7.17 1.75 11.50
N ALA A 106 6.92 2.40 12.64
CA ALA A 106 7.23 1.85 13.96
C ALA A 106 6.49 0.51 14.21
N GLY A 107 5.21 0.41 13.84
CA GLY A 107 4.45 -0.84 13.93
C GLY A 107 5.09 -1.98 13.11
N PHE A 108 5.48 -1.71 11.88
CA PHE A 108 6.18 -2.70 11.04
C PHE A 108 7.55 -3.08 11.59
N MET A 109 8.32 -2.11 12.10
CA MET A 109 9.61 -2.41 12.74
C MET A 109 9.42 -3.38 13.90
N LEU A 110 8.39 -3.19 14.73
CA LEU A 110 8.08 -4.10 15.84
C LEU A 110 7.66 -5.49 15.36
N ALA A 111 6.89 -5.58 14.27
CA ALA A 111 6.56 -6.86 13.66
C ALA A 111 7.82 -7.59 13.17
N ARG A 112 8.75 -6.88 12.53
CA ARG A 112 10.05 -7.45 12.11
C ARG A 112 10.92 -7.86 13.30
N CYS A 113 10.99 -7.05 14.37
CA CYS A 113 11.74 -7.37 15.57
C CYS A 113 11.16 -8.54 16.37
N ALA A 114 9.89 -8.87 16.18
CA ALA A 114 9.29 -10.06 16.79
C ALA A 114 9.84 -11.37 16.22
N GLY A 115 10.48 -11.28 15.03
CA GLY A 115 11.00 -12.44 14.28
C GLY A 115 9.94 -13.03 13.35
N ASP A 116 10.39 -13.74 12.31
CA ASP A 116 9.51 -14.26 11.26
C ASP A 116 8.41 -15.18 11.80
N ASP A 117 8.73 -16.00 12.82
CA ASP A 117 7.76 -16.89 13.47
C ASP A 117 6.58 -16.14 14.12
N LYS A 118 6.80 -14.89 14.52
CA LYS A 118 5.82 -14.07 15.22
C LYS A 118 5.35 -12.87 14.41
N TYR A 119 5.88 -12.70 13.19
CA TYR A 119 5.58 -11.55 12.34
C TYR A 119 4.07 -11.35 12.16
N TYR A 120 3.36 -12.38 11.68
CA TYR A 120 1.91 -12.29 11.46
C TYR A 120 1.11 -12.17 12.76
N ALA A 121 1.54 -12.83 13.84
CA ALA A 121 0.88 -12.65 15.13
C ALA A 121 0.98 -11.21 15.64
N MET A 122 2.11 -10.53 15.37
CA MET A 122 2.25 -9.10 15.69
C MET A 122 1.43 -8.23 14.74
N ILE A 123 1.40 -8.52 13.43
CA ILE A 123 0.57 -7.83 12.45
C ILE A 123 -0.91 -7.89 12.87
N ASP A 124 -1.41 -9.09 13.17
CA ASP A 124 -2.79 -9.31 13.59
C ASP A 124 -3.12 -8.55 14.87
N LEU A 125 -2.23 -8.59 15.88
CA LEU A 125 -2.39 -7.83 17.13
C LEU A 125 -2.49 -6.33 16.87
N LEU A 126 -1.60 -5.79 16.03
CA LEU A 126 -1.54 -4.35 15.74
C LEU A 126 -2.76 -3.88 14.98
N PHE A 127 -3.29 -4.66 14.03
CA PHE A 127 -4.52 -4.32 13.32
C PHE A 127 -5.76 -4.48 14.20
N ASP A 128 -5.87 -5.58 14.96
CA ASP A 128 -7.00 -5.80 15.88
C ASP A 128 -7.15 -4.68 16.91
N LYS A 129 -6.03 -4.18 17.42
CA LYS A 129 -5.97 -3.13 18.43
C LYS A 129 -5.65 -1.74 17.86
N GLN A 130 -5.79 -1.53 16.54
CA GLN A 130 -5.36 -0.30 15.89
C GLN A 130 -5.89 0.97 16.58
N ASN A 131 -7.17 1.00 16.95
CA ASN A 131 -7.78 2.14 17.62
C ASN A 131 -7.20 2.40 19.03
N ASP A 132 -6.66 1.38 19.68
CA ASP A 132 -6.16 1.47 21.04
C ASP A 132 -4.74 2.05 21.08
N TRP A 133 -4.02 2.09 19.94
CA TRP A 133 -2.67 2.61 19.91
C TRP A 133 -2.43 3.68 18.83
N ALA A 134 -3.02 3.57 17.63
CA ALA A 134 -2.68 4.44 16.51
C ALA A 134 -3.34 5.81 16.61
N PHE A 135 -4.56 5.90 17.16
CA PHE A 135 -5.38 7.11 17.15
C PHE A 135 -5.61 7.71 18.56
N VAL A 136 -4.68 7.47 19.47
CA VAL A 136 -4.72 7.97 20.85
C VAL A 136 -3.76 9.16 21.05
N LYS A 137 -3.89 9.87 22.15
CA LYS A 137 -3.05 11.06 22.45
C LYS A 137 -1.55 10.76 22.57
N LYS A 138 -1.19 9.54 23.01
CA LYS A 138 0.19 9.09 23.22
C LYS A 138 0.41 7.74 22.49
N PRO A 139 0.48 7.75 21.15
CA PRO A 139 0.47 6.51 20.38
C PRO A 139 1.70 5.63 20.64
N VAL A 140 2.87 6.21 20.86
CA VAL A 140 4.10 5.44 21.15
C VAL A 140 4.02 4.76 22.51
N ASP A 141 3.48 5.44 23.54
CA ASP A 141 3.29 4.85 24.87
C ASP A 141 2.27 3.69 24.80
N ALA A 142 1.18 3.88 24.06
CA ALA A 142 0.16 2.86 23.85
C ALA A 142 0.70 1.66 23.08
N LEU A 143 1.49 1.90 22.03
CA LEU A 143 2.15 0.87 21.25
C LEU A 143 3.14 0.07 22.12
N ALA A 144 3.93 0.75 22.97
CA ALA A 144 4.82 0.09 23.94
C ALA A 144 4.04 -0.78 24.95
N ALA A 145 2.90 -0.30 25.43
CA ALA A 145 2.05 -1.06 26.35
C ALA A 145 1.43 -2.29 25.66
N LEU A 146 1.00 -2.15 24.41
CA LEU A 146 0.39 -3.22 23.62
C LEU A 146 1.42 -4.33 23.32
N THR A 147 2.62 -3.98 22.87
CA THR A 147 3.65 -4.95 22.46
C THR A 147 4.25 -5.73 23.63
N LYS A 148 4.07 -5.27 24.87
CA LYS A 148 4.38 -6.08 26.08
C LYS A 148 3.61 -7.40 26.09
N GLN A 149 2.38 -7.44 25.57
CA GLN A 149 1.57 -8.65 25.47
C GLN A 149 2.20 -9.67 24.50
N ALA A 150 2.96 -9.19 23.52
CA ALA A 150 3.71 -10.00 22.57
C ALA A 150 5.15 -10.33 23.04
N GLY A 151 5.48 -9.97 24.28
CA GLY A 151 6.76 -10.31 24.92
C GLY A 151 7.85 -9.24 24.81
N PHE A 152 7.55 -8.04 24.31
CA PHE A 152 8.51 -6.95 24.31
C PHE A 152 8.71 -6.40 25.74
N THR A 153 9.97 -6.18 26.09
CA THR A 153 10.34 -5.35 27.25
C THR A 153 10.46 -3.90 26.78
N GLN A 154 10.51 -2.96 27.74
CA GLN A 154 10.79 -1.55 27.40
C GLN A 154 12.11 -1.42 26.62
N LYS A 155 13.14 -2.14 27.05
CA LYS A 155 14.45 -2.14 26.40
C LYS A 155 14.38 -2.66 24.97
N SER A 156 13.80 -3.84 24.74
CA SER A 156 13.72 -4.40 23.38
C SER A 156 12.83 -3.59 22.45
N PHE A 157 11.76 -2.95 22.95
CA PHE A 157 10.95 -2.00 22.22
C PHE A 157 11.76 -0.80 21.72
N GLU A 158 12.53 -0.16 22.62
CA GLU A 158 13.35 1.00 22.27
C GLU A 158 14.50 0.63 21.33
N GLU A 159 15.16 -0.51 21.55
CA GLU A 159 16.22 -1.03 20.68
C GLU A 159 15.68 -1.29 19.27
N CYS A 160 14.49 -1.90 19.16
CA CYS A 160 13.83 -2.13 17.88
C CYS A 160 13.58 -0.82 17.14
N LEU A 161 12.97 0.17 17.77
CA LEU A 161 12.67 1.45 17.13
C LEU A 161 13.90 2.29 16.77
N LYS A 162 15.05 2.01 17.37
CA LYS A 162 16.36 2.61 17.04
C LYS A 162 17.10 1.84 15.93
N ASN A 163 16.64 0.66 15.55
CA ASN A 163 17.31 -0.16 14.54
C ASN A 163 17.18 0.45 13.15
N GLN A 164 18.27 1.03 12.66
CA GLN A 164 18.31 1.75 11.38
C GLN A 164 18.25 0.80 10.18
N GLU A 165 18.74 -0.42 10.30
CA GLU A 165 18.69 -1.43 9.24
C GLU A 165 17.24 -1.85 8.97
N ILE A 166 16.48 -2.18 10.02
CA ILE A 166 15.06 -2.52 9.90
C ILE A 166 14.27 -1.33 9.36
N ARG A 167 14.51 -0.12 9.86
CA ARG A 167 13.86 1.09 9.36
C ARG A 167 14.11 1.29 7.87
N ALA A 168 15.38 1.25 7.46
CA ALA A 168 15.76 1.43 6.06
C ALA A 168 15.15 0.33 5.16
N GLY A 169 15.06 -0.91 5.65
CA GLY A 169 14.40 -2.00 4.95
C GLY A 169 12.91 -1.77 4.72
N VAL A 170 12.18 -1.37 5.76
CA VAL A 170 10.75 -1.01 5.67
C VAL A 170 10.52 0.15 4.68
N GLU A 171 11.35 1.19 4.76
CA GLU A 171 11.26 2.34 3.85
C GLU A 171 11.62 1.98 2.40
N ALA A 172 12.58 1.07 2.19
CA ALA A 172 12.94 0.59 0.86
C ALA A 172 11.79 -0.19 0.21
N VAL A 173 11.08 -1.05 0.96
CA VAL A 173 9.88 -1.75 0.47
C VAL A 173 8.82 -0.74 0.03
N ARG A 174 8.50 0.25 0.89
CA ARG A 174 7.56 1.32 0.56
C ARG A 174 7.97 2.10 -0.69
N SER A 175 9.24 2.54 -0.73
CA SER A 175 9.76 3.33 -1.86
C SER A 175 9.65 2.58 -3.17
N ARG A 176 10.08 1.30 -3.20
CA ARG A 176 9.98 0.44 -4.37
C ARG A 176 8.52 0.24 -4.79
N ALA A 177 7.63 -0.04 -3.84
CA ALA A 177 6.20 -0.20 -4.12
C ALA A 177 5.61 1.04 -4.80
N GLY A 178 5.92 2.23 -4.29
CA GLY A 178 5.44 3.48 -4.88
C GLY A 178 6.06 3.83 -6.24
N THR A 179 7.38 3.60 -6.41
CA THR A 179 8.09 4.06 -7.61
C THR A 179 8.08 3.07 -8.75
N ILE A 180 8.10 1.77 -8.46
CA ILE A 180 8.19 0.70 -9.47
C ILE A 180 6.85 0.01 -9.68
N LEU A 181 6.11 -0.29 -8.59
CA LEU A 181 4.88 -1.06 -8.67
C LEU A 181 3.64 -0.17 -8.75
N GLY A 182 3.81 1.15 -8.64
CA GLY A 182 2.72 2.12 -8.72
C GLY A 182 1.74 2.07 -7.54
N VAL A 183 2.13 1.50 -6.39
CA VAL A 183 1.29 1.48 -5.19
C VAL A 183 1.22 2.90 -4.62
N ASP A 184 0.02 3.43 -4.51
CA ASP A 184 -0.26 4.80 -4.05
C ASP A 184 -1.33 4.87 -2.95
N ALA A 185 -1.94 3.73 -2.62
CA ALA A 185 -2.94 3.59 -1.56
C ALA A 185 -2.80 2.24 -0.84
N THR A 186 -3.45 2.12 0.35
CA THR A 186 -3.50 0.88 1.12
C THR A 186 -4.93 0.56 1.57
N PRO A 187 -5.31 -0.72 1.61
CA PRO A 187 -4.53 -1.85 1.11
C PRO A 187 -4.50 -1.88 -0.43
N THR A 188 -3.39 -2.38 -1.00
CA THR A 188 -3.29 -2.73 -2.43
C THR A 188 -2.87 -4.20 -2.51
N PHE A 189 -3.58 -4.98 -3.30
CA PHE A 189 -3.31 -6.40 -3.49
C PHE A 189 -2.80 -6.67 -4.91
N PHE A 190 -1.84 -7.58 -5.03
CA PHE A 190 -1.49 -8.22 -6.29
C PHE A 190 -1.84 -9.70 -6.19
N ILE A 191 -2.82 -10.14 -6.98
CA ILE A 191 -3.26 -11.54 -7.04
C ILE A 191 -2.82 -12.11 -8.39
N ASN A 192 -1.87 -13.04 -8.39
CA ASN A 192 -1.19 -13.55 -9.58
C ASN A 192 -0.77 -12.43 -10.54
N GLY A 193 -0.21 -11.35 -9.98
CA GLY A 193 0.28 -10.20 -10.73
C GLY A 193 -0.76 -9.14 -11.08
N LYS A 194 -2.05 -9.42 -10.97
CA LYS A 194 -3.10 -8.45 -11.23
C LYS A 194 -3.37 -7.59 -9.99
N ARG A 195 -3.36 -6.27 -10.17
CA ARG A 195 -3.59 -5.28 -9.11
C ARG A 195 -5.07 -5.13 -8.77
N TYR A 196 -5.34 -5.00 -7.46
CA TYR A 196 -6.64 -4.67 -6.89
C TYR A 196 -6.42 -3.66 -5.75
N ASP A 197 -7.12 -2.54 -5.81
CA ASP A 197 -6.98 -1.45 -4.84
C ASP A 197 -8.13 -1.42 -3.85
N GLY A 198 -7.81 -1.07 -2.60
CA GLY A 198 -8.76 -0.89 -1.53
C GLY A 198 -9.13 -2.17 -0.80
N GLU A 199 -9.95 -2.00 0.23
CA GLU A 199 -10.47 -3.08 1.05
C GLU A 199 -11.34 -4.02 0.20
N MET A 200 -11.12 -5.32 0.36
CA MET A 200 -11.87 -6.37 -0.34
C MET A 200 -12.59 -7.26 0.65
N SER A 201 -13.88 -7.54 0.40
CA SER A 201 -14.60 -8.56 1.17
C SER A 201 -14.11 -9.96 0.83
N PHE A 202 -14.39 -10.93 1.71
CA PHE A 202 -14.06 -12.34 1.44
C PHE A 202 -14.73 -12.81 0.15
N GLU A 203 -15.98 -12.46 -0.10
CA GLU A 203 -16.73 -12.86 -1.30
C GLU A 203 -16.12 -12.27 -2.58
N ALA A 204 -15.56 -11.06 -2.51
CA ALA A 204 -14.84 -10.46 -3.63
C ALA A 204 -13.51 -11.18 -3.90
N MET A 205 -12.75 -11.51 -2.85
CA MET A 205 -11.54 -12.32 -2.94
C MET A 205 -11.82 -13.72 -3.47
N ASP A 206 -12.85 -14.38 -2.96
CA ASP A 206 -13.25 -15.74 -3.34
C ASP A 206 -13.58 -15.85 -4.83
N LYS A 207 -14.32 -14.87 -5.39
CA LYS A 207 -14.62 -14.83 -6.83
C LYS A 207 -13.37 -14.77 -7.72
N ILE A 208 -12.27 -14.23 -7.21
CA ILE A 208 -11.00 -14.14 -7.94
C ILE A 208 -10.17 -15.40 -7.72
N ILE A 209 -10.08 -15.87 -6.47
CA ILE A 209 -9.19 -16.96 -6.07
C ILE A 209 -9.74 -18.32 -6.47
N ALA A 210 -11.04 -18.58 -6.26
CA ALA A 210 -11.63 -19.89 -6.49
C ALA A 210 -11.43 -20.44 -7.91
N PRO A 211 -11.60 -19.66 -9.01
CA PRO A 211 -11.29 -20.14 -10.36
C PRO A 211 -9.82 -20.51 -10.56
N ILE A 212 -8.88 -19.79 -9.91
CA ILE A 212 -7.45 -20.03 -10.04
C ILE A 212 -7.04 -21.35 -9.37
N VAL A 213 -7.54 -21.60 -8.16
CA VAL A 213 -7.12 -22.75 -7.35
C VAL A 213 -7.82 -24.05 -7.76
N ASN A 214 -8.94 -23.96 -8.48
CA ASN A 214 -9.71 -25.11 -8.96
C ASN A 214 -9.44 -25.46 -10.43
N SER A 215 -8.55 -24.70 -11.12
CA SER A 215 -8.16 -24.95 -12.52
C SER A 215 -7.21 -26.13 -12.69
#